data_b6a38dbab205a3db0680d35ea9422145
#
_entry.id   b6a38dbab205a3db0680d35ea9422145
#
_cell.length_a   1.000
_cell.length_b   1.000
_cell.length_c   1.000
_cell.angle_alpha   90.00
_cell.angle_beta   90.00
_cell.angle_gamma   90.00
#
_symmetry.space_group_name_H-M   'P 1'
#
loop_
_entity.id
_entity.type
_entity.pdbx_description
1 polymer ?
#
loop_
_entity_poly.entity_id
_entity_poly.type
_entity_poly.pdbx_seq_one_letter_code
_entity_poly.pdbx_strand_id
1 'polypeptide(L)'
;LALDAKVDILQVGTRNALNYSLLKEIGKNSAGTESSVLLKRGRHVASPNEFIAAAEYLVAAGNPNVMLCPRGTTPPLDGYRNHPDESITPLLKSRSWAPVVVDPSHSVGHAEYILACSLSAIAYGADGLCIESHIDPAKGIGDDPKQAITPSQMKELILSCQDMWKHRYQVAD
;
A
#
# COMPACT_ATOMS: atom_id res chain seq x y z
N LEU A 1 18.94 13.16 3.16
CA LEU A 1 19.40 12.11 2.21
C LEU A 1 18.35 11.78 1.15
N ALA A 2 17.16 11.23 1.49
CA ALA A 2 16.15 10.85 0.48
C ALA A 2 15.63 12.08 -0.29
N LEU A 3 15.28 13.15 0.40
CA LEU A 3 14.84 14.40 -0.23
C LEU A 3 15.93 15.06 -1.04
N ASP A 4 17.20 15.01 -0.61
CA ASP A 4 18.34 15.50 -1.35
C ASP A 4 18.54 14.70 -2.66
N ALA A 5 18.20 13.41 -2.64
CA ALA A 5 18.19 12.55 -3.81
C ALA A 5 16.96 12.75 -4.72
N LYS A 6 16.06 13.65 -4.36
CA LYS A 6 14.83 13.98 -5.12
C LYS A 6 13.99 12.74 -5.44
N VAL A 7 13.79 11.86 -4.46
CA VAL A 7 12.91 10.69 -4.64
C VAL A 7 11.47 11.14 -4.83
N ASP A 8 10.74 10.50 -5.74
CA ASP A 8 9.35 10.83 -6.04
C ASP A 8 8.40 10.38 -4.91
N ILE A 9 8.73 9.26 -4.23
CA ILE A 9 7.88 8.67 -3.19
C ILE A 9 8.72 8.33 -1.95
N LEU A 10 8.33 8.89 -0.81
CA LEU A 10 8.85 8.55 0.50
C LEU A 10 7.95 7.48 1.15
N GLN A 11 8.43 6.25 1.26
CA GLN A 11 7.67 5.18 1.91
C GLN A 11 7.85 5.19 3.42
N VAL A 12 6.76 5.33 4.17
CA VAL A 12 6.72 5.16 5.62
C VAL A 12 6.31 3.72 5.94
N GLY A 13 7.24 2.97 6.54
CA GLY A 13 7.03 1.57 6.89
C GLY A 13 5.96 1.37 7.96
N THR A 14 5.30 0.23 7.92
CA THR A 14 4.19 -0.21 8.80
C THR A 14 4.43 0.01 10.29
N ARG A 15 5.68 -0.23 10.76
CA ARG A 15 6.03 -0.05 12.20
C ARG A 15 6.01 1.41 12.65
N ASN A 16 6.03 2.35 11.71
CA ASN A 16 6.01 3.79 11.94
C ASN A 16 4.67 4.44 11.55
N ALA A 17 3.64 3.65 11.25
CA ALA A 17 2.33 4.16 10.81
C ALA A 17 1.70 5.16 11.80
N LEU A 18 1.90 4.96 13.10
CA LEU A 18 1.41 5.82 14.18
C LEU A 18 2.55 6.57 14.91
N ASN A 19 3.73 6.66 14.32
CA ASN A 19 4.82 7.47 14.84
C ASN A 19 4.60 8.94 14.45
N TYR A 20 3.68 9.59 15.15
CA TYR A 20 3.23 10.95 14.81
C TYR A 20 4.37 11.98 14.79
N SER A 21 5.39 11.82 15.63
CA SER A 21 6.56 12.70 15.60
C SER A 21 7.31 12.56 14.29
N LEU A 22 7.55 11.32 13.83
CA LEU A 22 8.18 11.04 12.54
C LEU A 22 7.31 11.55 11.38
N LEU A 23 5.98 11.33 11.42
CA LEU A 23 5.07 11.79 10.37
C LEU A 23 5.10 13.31 10.25
N LYS A 24 5.09 14.05 11.35
CA LYS A 24 5.24 15.52 11.36
C LYS A 24 6.57 15.96 10.75
N GLU A 25 7.68 15.31 11.12
CA GLU A 25 8.99 15.65 10.57
C GLU A 25 9.10 15.35 9.07
N ILE A 26 8.53 14.23 8.60
CA ILE A 26 8.45 13.91 7.17
C ILE A 26 7.63 14.99 6.45
N GLY A 27 6.41 15.28 6.93
CA GLY A 27 5.55 16.29 6.33
C GLY A 27 6.23 17.66 6.24
N LYS A 28 6.86 18.11 7.32
CA LYS A 28 7.59 19.39 7.38
C LYS A 28 8.76 19.43 6.41
N ASN A 29 9.60 18.39 6.37
CA ASN A 29 10.79 18.40 5.53
C ASN A 29 10.49 18.15 4.04
N SER A 30 9.34 17.55 3.70
CA SER A 30 8.87 17.37 2.32
C SER A 30 7.86 18.43 1.87
N ALA A 31 7.53 19.39 2.72
CA ALA A 31 6.66 20.50 2.37
C ALA A 31 7.22 21.31 1.18
N GLY A 32 6.37 21.59 0.19
CA GLY A 32 6.76 22.34 -1.01
C GLY A 32 7.67 21.58 -1.98
N THR A 33 7.95 20.29 -1.72
CA THR A 33 8.63 19.42 -2.70
C THR A 33 7.60 18.67 -3.55
N GLU A 34 8.05 18.05 -4.65
CA GLU A 34 7.21 17.19 -5.49
C GLU A 34 7.07 15.77 -4.93
N SER A 35 7.78 15.42 -3.85
CA SER A 35 7.75 14.11 -3.26
C SER A 35 6.42 13.80 -2.60
N SER A 36 5.83 12.67 -2.94
CA SER A 36 4.66 12.10 -2.27
C SER A 36 5.06 11.21 -1.11
N VAL A 37 4.15 10.99 -0.16
CA VAL A 37 4.37 10.05 0.96
C VAL A 37 3.45 8.85 0.82
N LEU A 38 4.01 7.64 0.72
CA LEU A 38 3.28 6.38 0.81
C LEU A 38 3.28 5.93 2.28
N LEU A 39 2.14 6.12 2.96
CA LEU A 39 1.97 5.70 4.34
C LEU A 39 1.44 4.27 4.40
N LYS A 40 2.28 3.31 4.80
CA LYS A 40 1.85 1.92 5.02
C LYS A 40 1.10 1.78 6.34
N ARG A 41 -0.09 1.15 6.30
CA ARG A 41 -0.93 0.94 7.48
C ARG A 41 -0.24 0.05 8.52
N GLY A 42 -0.38 0.41 9.79
CA GLY A 42 0.04 -0.43 10.91
C GLY A 42 -0.82 -1.69 11.01
N ARG A 43 -0.23 -2.84 11.35
CA ARG A 43 -0.93 -4.13 11.45
C ARG A 43 -2.09 -4.11 12.46
N HIS A 44 -2.00 -3.28 13.50
CA HIS A 44 -2.99 -3.14 14.56
C HIS A 44 -4.00 -2.01 14.31
N VAL A 45 -3.83 -1.24 13.21
CA VAL A 45 -4.70 -0.13 12.86
C VAL A 45 -5.88 -0.67 12.04
N ALA A 46 -6.91 -1.15 12.71
CA ALA A 46 -8.10 -1.69 12.06
C ALA A 46 -9.07 -0.59 11.58
N SER A 47 -9.14 0.53 12.31
CA SER A 47 -10.05 1.63 11.98
C SER A 47 -9.58 2.42 10.76
N PRO A 48 -10.40 2.58 9.70
CA PRO A 48 -10.11 3.50 8.60
C PRO A 48 -9.86 4.93 9.08
N ASN A 49 -10.64 5.41 10.03
CA ASN A 49 -10.53 6.79 10.54
C ASN A 49 -9.21 7.02 11.28
N GLU A 50 -8.73 6.05 12.07
CA GLU A 50 -7.43 6.14 12.74
C GLU A 50 -6.29 6.18 11.71
N PHE A 51 -6.39 5.39 10.64
CA PHE A 51 -5.40 5.40 9.58
C PHE A 51 -5.38 6.73 8.80
N ILE A 52 -6.56 7.27 8.49
CA ILE A 52 -6.70 8.59 7.84
C ILE A 52 -6.14 9.69 8.76
N ALA A 53 -6.49 9.66 10.05
CA ALA A 53 -5.97 10.62 11.02
C ALA A 53 -4.43 10.60 11.11
N ALA A 54 -3.80 9.43 10.97
CA ALA A 54 -2.34 9.34 10.91
C ALA A 54 -1.78 10.08 9.67
N ALA A 55 -2.44 9.98 8.52
CA ALA A 55 -2.05 10.70 7.31
C ALA A 55 -2.23 12.23 7.45
N GLU A 56 -3.24 12.67 8.19
CA GLU A 56 -3.49 14.11 8.45
C GLU A 56 -2.32 14.80 9.17
N TYR A 57 -1.50 14.07 9.94
CA TYR A 57 -0.28 14.63 10.53
C TYR A 57 0.76 15.06 9.48
N LEU A 58 0.84 14.34 8.35
CA LEU A 58 1.69 14.72 7.21
C LEU A 58 1.16 15.98 6.54
N VAL A 59 -0.15 16.02 6.30
CA VAL A 59 -0.83 17.16 5.66
C VAL A 59 -0.72 18.41 6.53
N ALA A 60 -1.04 18.31 7.82
CA ALA A 60 -0.95 19.42 8.77
C ALA A 60 0.47 19.96 8.93
N ALA A 61 1.48 19.11 8.66
CA ALA A 61 2.88 19.51 8.68
C ALA A 61 3.37 20.10 7.34
N GLY A 62 2.55 20.11 6.29
CA GLY A 62 2.81 20.84 5.05
C GLY A 62 2.92 20.00 3.77
N ASN A 63 2.79 18.67 3.83
CA ASN A 63 2.78 17.83 2.62
C ASN A 63 1.41 17.17 2.40
N PRO A 64 0.57 17.68 1.48
CA PRO A 64 -0.73 17.09 1.16
C PRO A 64 -0.66 15.86 0.24
N ASN A 65 0.51 15.58 -0.37
CA ASN A 65 0.70 14.52 -1.34
C ASN A 65 0.89 13.17 -0.62
N VAL A 66 -0.18 12.63 -0.05
CA VAL A 66 -0.16 11.37 0.72
C VAL A 66 -0.96 10.30 0.01
N MET A 67 -0.42 9.09 -0.07
CA MET A 67 -1.09 7.87 -0.50
C MET A 67 -1.25 6.93 0.70
N LEU A 68 -2.42 6.31 0.84
CA LEU A 68 -2.70 5.32 1.88
C LEU A 68 -2.42 3.92 1.38
N CYS A 69 -1.63 3.15 2.14
CA CYS A 69 -1.22 1.81 1.71
C CYS A 69 -1.68 0.72 2.72
N PRO A 70 -2.92 0.18 2.56
CA PRO A 70 -3.34 -1.03 3.26
C PRO A 70 -2.44 -2.22 2.92
N ARG A 71 -2.22 -3.11 3.89
CA ARG A 71 -1.33 -4.27 3.75
C ARG A 71 -1.72 -5.45 4.64
N GLY A 72 -3.01 -5.61 4.91
CA GLY A 72 -3.54 -6.57 5.85
C GLY A 72 -3.38 -6.15 7.32
N THR A 73 -4.14 -6.81 8.20
CA THR A 73 -4.22 -6.53 9.64
C THR A 73 -3.94 -7.75 10.50
N THR A 74 -4.04 -7.61 11.81
CA THR A 74 -3.96 -8.68 12.80
C THR A 74 -5.32 -8.91 13.46
N PRO A 75 -5.64 -10.14 13.91
CA PRO A 75 -4.81 -11.35 13.81
C PRO A 75 -4.70 -11.85 12.37
N PRO A 76 -3.60 -12.53 11.99
CA PRO A 76 -3.50 -13.13 10.66
C PRO A 76 -4.55 -14.21 10.46
N LEU A 77 -5.03 -14.35 9.22
CA LEU A 77 -5.77 -15.53 8.82
C LEU A 77 -4.76 -16.69 8.67
N ASP A 78 -5.12 -17.88 9.11
CA ASP A 78 -4.23 -19.04 9.01
C ASP A 78 -3.81 -19.29 7.56
N GLY A 79 -2.51 -19.51 7.36
CA GLY A 79 -1.91 -19.61 6.03
C GLY A 79 -1.48 -18.28 5.40
N TYR A 80 -1.82 -17.13 5.98
CA TYR A 80 -1.41 -15.81 5.52
C TYR A 80 -0.49 -15.10 6.52
N ARG A 81 0.32 -14.15 6.02
CA ARG A 81 1.17 -13.30 6.87
C ARG A 81 0.36 -12.34 7.75
N ASN A 82 -0.71 -11.81 7.20
CA ASN A 82 -1.69 -10.96 7.87
C ASN A 82 -3.09 -11.37 7.45
N HIS A 83 -4.12 -10.75 8.02
CA HIS A 83 -5.48 -10.90 7.51
C HIS A 83 -5.65 -10.00 6.28
N PRO A 84 -5.84 -10.54 5.08
CA PRO A 84 -6.14 -9.73 3.90
C PRO A 84 -7.48 -9.00 4.13
N ASP A 85 -7.46 -7.67 3.95
CA ASP A 85 -8.62 -6.84 4.21
C ASP A 85 -8.78 -5.71 3.18
N GLU A 86 -8.63 -6.06 1.91
CA GLU A 86 -8.74 -5.14 0.76
C GLU A 86 -10.08 -4.39 0.75
N SER A 87 -11.10 -4.94 1.43
CA SER A 87 -12.41 -4.30 1.65
C SER A 87 -12.36 -2.98 2.43
N ILE A 88 -11.24 -2.64 3.07
CA ILE A 88 -11.02 -1.31 3.66
C ILE A 88 -10.94 -0.22 2.58
N THR A 89 -10.55 -0.56 1.35
CA THR A 89 -10.29 0.39 0.26
C THR A 89 -11.45 1.34 -0.01
N PRO A 90 -12.71 0.89 -0.24
CA PRO A 90 -13.83 1.80 -0.46
C PRO A 90 -14.12 2.70 0.74
N LEU A 91 -13.85 2.26 1.95
CA LEU A 91 -14.00 3.08 3.16
C LEU A 91 -12.96 4.20 3.22
N LEU A 92 -11.72 3.92 2.85
CA LEU A 92 -10.66 4.93 2.76
C LEU A 92 -10.98 5.95 1.66
N LYS A 93 -11.39 5.49 0.48
CA LYS A 93 -11.73 6.35 -0.65
C LYS A 93 -12.95 7.23 -0.40
N SER A 94 -13.95 6.75 0.34
CA SER A 94 -15.13 7.54 0.67
C SER A 94 -14.91 8.58 1.77
N ARG A 95 -13.83 8.43 2.56
CA ARG A 95 -13.59 9.25 3.77
C ARG A 95 -12.34 10.11 3.69
N SER A 96 -11.51 9.96 2.64
CA SER A 96 -10.28 10.73 2.49
C SER A 96 -10.08 11.20 1.05
N TRP A 97 -9.17 12.16 0.89
CA TRP A 97 -8.71 12.69 -0.38
C TRP A 97 -7.64 11.80 -1.03
N ALA A 98 -7.01 10.92 -0.24
CA ALA A 98 -5.78 10.23 -0.61
C ALA A 98 -6.04 9.05 -1.55
N PRO A 99 -5.22 8.87 -2.60
CA PRO A 99 -5.20 7.63 -3.36
C PRO A 99 -4.88 6.42 -2.48
N VAL A 100 -5.45 5.27 -2.81
CA VAL A 100 -5.23 4.01 -2.08
C VAL A 100 -4.38 3.06 -2.91
N VAL A 101 -3.20 2.74 -2.40
CA VAL A 101 -2.23 1.81 -2.99
C VAL A 101 -2.13 0.57 -2.10
N VAL A 102 -2.77 -0.53 -2.48
CA VAL A 102 -2.78 -1.75 -1.66
C VAL A 102 -1.45 -2.51 -1.81
N ASP A 103 -1.00 -3.14 -0.73
CA ASP A 103 0.19 -4.01 -0.69
C ASP A 103 -0.20 -5.49 -0.48
N PRO A 104 -0.52 -6.22 -1.56
CA PRO A 104 -0.87 -7.64 -1.49
C PRO A 104 0.28 -8.51 -0.98
N SER A 105 1.53 -8.20 -1.34
CA SER A 105 2.69 -8.98 -0.95
C SER A 105 2.78 -9.16 0.57
N HIS A 106 2.62 -8.07 1.31
CA HIS A 106 2.65 -8.13 2.77
C HIS A 106 1.30 -8.53 3.39
N SER A 107 0.20 -8.41 2.64
CA SER A 107 -1.11 -8.90 3.07
C SER A 107 -1.09 -10.43 3.22
N VAL A 108 -0.82 -11.13 2.12
CA VAL A 108 -0.86 -12.59 2.07
C VAL A 108 0.46 -13.26 2.50
N GLY A 109 1.61 -12.67 2.17
CA GLY A 109 2.94 -13.17 2.55
C GLY A 109 3.43 -14.37 1.76
N HIS A 110 2.73 -14.79 0.71
CA HIS A 110 3.05 -15.91 -0.16
C HIS A 110 2.78 -15.58 -1.62
N ALA A 111 3.75 -15.86 -2.50
CA ALA A 111 3.69 -15.51 -3.93
C ALA A 111 2.46 -16.08 -4.64
N GLU A 112 2.04 -17.28 -4.28
CA GLU A 112 0.88 -17.97 -4.88
C GLU A 112 -0.45 -17.26 -4.70
N TYR A 113 -0.60 -16.44 -3.64
CA TYR A 113 -1.86 -15.73 -3.34
C TYR A 113 -1.87 -14.27 -3.82
N ILE A 114 -0.73 -13.74 -4.29
CA ILE A 114 -0.60 -12.33 -4.66
C ILE A 114 -1.55 -11.93 -5.78
N LEU A 115 -1.69 -12.76 -6.81
CA LEU A 115 -2.58 -12.45 -7.93
C LEU A 115 -4.03 -12.28 -7.45
N ALA A 116 -4.55 -13.24 -6.69
CA ALA A 116 -5.93 -13.20 -6.19
C ALA A 116 -6.17 -11.98 -5.30
N CYS A 117 -5.25 -11.69 -4.38
CA CYS A 117 -5.30 -10.53 -3.50
C CYS A 117 -5.22 -9.21 -4.30
N SER A 118 -4.39 -9.16 -5.35
CA SER A 118 -4.27 -8.00 -6.23
C SER A 118 -5.55 -7.71 -7.01
N LEU A 119 -6.17 -8.74 -7.59
CA LEU A 119 -7.45 -8.62 -8.29
C LEU A 119 -8.57 -8.17 -7.33
N SER A 120 -8.59 -8.72 -6.12
CA SER A 120 -9.51 -8.30 -5.06
C SER A 120 -9.31 -6.81 -4.72
N ALA A 121 -8.08 -6.36 -4.55
CA ALA A 121 -7.78 -4.94 -4.28
C ALA A 121 -8.29 -4.01 -5.40
N ILE A 122 -8.08 -4.39 -6.66
CA ILE A 122 -8.58 -3.63 -7.81
C ILE A 122 -10.11 -3.62 -7.84
N ALA A 123 -10.75 -4.77 -7.59
CA ALA A 123 -12.22 -4.86 -7.53
C ALA A 123 -12.82 -3.97 -6.43
N TYR A 124 -12.14 -3.85 -5.28
CA TYR A 124 -12.53 -2.93 -4.19
C TYR A 124 -12.17 -1.46 -4.46
N GLY A 125 -11.51 -1.14 -5.55
CA GLY A 125 -11.30 0.25 -5.96
C GLY A 125 -9.91 0.81 -5.70
N ALA A 126 -8.90 -0.01 -5.45
CA ALA A 126 -7.53 0.47 -5.31
C ALA A 126 -7.07 1.27 -6.55
N ASP A 127 -6.33 2.35 -6.32
CA ASP A 127 -5.75 3.19 -7.38
C ASP A 127 -4.40 2.66 -7.85
N GLY A 128 -3.75 1.83 -7.05
CA GLY A 128 -2.47 1.20 -7.36
C GLY A 128 -2.17 0.01 -6.45
N LEU A 129 -1.09 -0.69 -6.79
CA LEU A 129 -0.58 -1.84 -6.03
C LEU A 129 0.90 -1.66 -5.72
N CYS A 130 1.32 -2.13 -4.55
CA CYS A 130 2.72 -2.20 -4.13
C CYS A 130 3.11 -3.68 -4.02
N ILE A 131 3.88 -4.18 -5.00
CA ILE A 131 4.20 -5.61 -5.14
C ILE A 131 5.70 -5.82 -5.05
N GLU A 132 6.13 -6.82 -4.28
CA GLU A 132 7.50 -7.26 -4.25
C GLU A 132 7.82 -8.16 -5.44
N SER A 133 8.89 -7.81 -6.17
CA SER A 133 9.35 -8.58 -7.32
C SER A 133 10.87 -8.73 -7.29
N HIS A 134 11.35 -9.94 -7.63
CA HIS A 134 12.76 -10.25 -7.72
C HIS A 134 13.03 -11.22 -8.88
N ILE A 135 14.17 -11.06 -9.55
CA ILE A 135 14.56 -11.94 -10.68
C ILE A 135 14.75 -13.41 -10.26
N ASP A 136 15.13 -13.62 -9.01
CA ASP A 136 15.27 -14.93 -8.37
C ASP A 136 14.75 -14.79 -6.92
N PRO A 137 13.44 -14.98 -6.67
CA PRO A 137 12.85 -14.76 -5.36
C PRO A 137 13.52 -15.53 -4.23
N ALA A 138 14.05 -16.73 -4.50
CA ALA A 138 14.73 -17.54 -3.50
C ALA A 138 16.04 -16.89 -2.99
N LYS A 139 16.61 -15.97 -3.75
CA LYS A 139 17.80 -15.18 -3.39
C LYS A 139 17.48 -13.79 -2.88
N GLY A 140 16.21 -13.47 -2.68
CA GLY A 140 15.77 -12.21 -2.08
C GLY A 140 16.36 -12.02 -0.67
N ILE A 141 16.51 -10.76 -0.25
CA ILE A 141 17.07 -10.41 1.06
C ILE A 141 15.93 -10.16 2.05
N GLY A 142 16.12 -10.55 3.31
CA GLY A 142 15.19 -10.26 4.39
C GLY A 142 14.09 -11.29 4.57
N ASP A 143 12.94 -10.87 5.08
CA ASP A 143 11.81 -11.74 5.44
C ASP A 143 10.89 -12.09 4.27
N ASP A 144 11.16 -11.52 3.08
CA ASP A 144 10.20 -11.43 1.99
C ASP A 144 10.42 -12.38 0.76
N PRO A 145 11.38 -13.33 0.75
CA PRO A 145 11.56 -14.26 -0.39
C PRO A 145 10.30 -15.05 -0.73
N LYS A 146 9.47 -15.37 0.28
CA LYS A 146 8.23 -16.14 0.10
C LYS A 146 7.13 -15.39 -0.64
N GLN A 147 7.16 -14.06 -0.58
CA GLN A 147 6.11 -13.19 -1.12
C GLN A 147 6.55 -12.39 -2.35
N ALA A 148 7.80 -12.52 -2.78
CA ALA A 148 8.27 -11.90 -4.01
C ALA A 148 7.86 -12.73 -5.22
N ILE A 149 7.40 -12.07 -6.28
CA ILE A 149 7.09 -12.70 -7.57
C ILE A 149 8.18 -12.38 -8.60
N THR A 150 8.28 -13.21 -9.62
CA THR A 150 9.23 -12.98 -10.73
C THR A 150 8.74 -11.84 -11.65
N PRO A 151 9.62 -11.22 -12.47
CA PRO A 151 9.23 -10.25 -13.48
C PRO A 151 8.20 -10.78 -14.49
N SER A 152 8.25 -12.07 -14.82
CA SER A 152 7.25 -12.71 -15.70
C SER A 152 5.88 -12.75 -15.04
N GLN A 153 5.80 -13.20 -13.78
CA GLN A 153 4.56 -13.19 -12.99
C GLN A 153 4.04 -11.77 -12.78
N MET A 154 4.94 -10.79 -12.58
CA MET A 154 4.55 -9.37 -12.48
C MET A 154 3.87 -8.88 -13.76
N LYS A 155 4.40 -9.23 -14.93
CA LYS A 155 3.80 -8.89 -16.22
C LYS A 155 2.37 -9.46 -16.35
N GLU A 156 2.17 -10.71 -16.01
CA GLU A 156 0.87 -11.37 -16.03
C GLU A 156 -0.11 -10.72 -15.04
N LEU A 157 0.37 -10.40 -13.83
CA LEU A 157 -0.40 -9.69 -12.81
C LEU A 157 -0.85 -8.32 -13.31
N ILE A 158 0.04 -7.54 -13.92
CA ILE A 158 -0.29 -6.21 -14.47
C ILE A 158 -1.40 -6.33 -15.51
N LEU A 159 -1.30 -7.27 -16.46
CA LEU A 159 -2.31 -7.46 -17.51
C LEU A 159 -3.66 -7.85 -16.92
N SER A 160 -3.68 -8.78 -15.97
CA SER A 160 -4.91 -9.21 -15.28
C SER A 160 -5.55 -8.07 -14.48
N CYS A 161 -4.75 -7.27 -13.78
CA CYS A 161 -5.23 -6.11 -13.04
C CYS A 161 -5.77 -5.00 -13.95
N GLN A 162 -5.12 -4.76 -15.10
CA GLN A 162 -5.60 -3.80 -16.09
C GLN A 162 -6.95 -4.23 -16.70
N ASP A 163 -7.13 -5.53 -16.92
CA ASP A 163 -8.40 -6.05 -17.41
C ASP A 163 -9.51 -5.92 -16.35
N MET A 164 -9.24 -6.32 -15.11
CA MET A 164 -10.15 -6.12 -13.99
C MET A 164 -10.53 -4.63 -13.81
N TRP A 165 -9.55 -3.73 -13.94
CA TRP A 165 -9.78 -2.29 -13.87
C TRP A 165 -10.80 -1.80 -14.90
N LYS A 166 -10.73 -2.26 -16.15
CA LYS A 166 -11.68 -1.90 -17.21
C LYS A 166 -13.11 -2.34 -16.86
N HIS A 167 -13.26 -3.55 -16.34
CA HIS A 167 -14.57 -4.09 -15.99
C HIS A 167 -15.18 -3.40 -14.75
N ARG A 168 -14.38 -2.92 -13.83
CA ARG A 168 -14.86 -2.21 -12.62
C ARG A 168 -15.71 -0.97 -12.95
N TYR A 169 -15.40 -0.25 -14.03
CA TYR A 169 -16.13 0.95 -14.43
C TYR A 169 -17.35 0.67 -15.33
N GLN A 170 -17.48 -0.54 -15.87
CA GLN A 170 -18.62 -0.90 -16.72
C GLN A 170 -19.88 -1.28 -15.92
N VAL A 171 -19.77 -1.49 -14.62
CA VAL A 171 -20.87 -1.86 -13.71
C VAL A 171 -21.50 -0.63 -13.04
N ALA A 172 -20.98 0.56 -13.28
CA ALA A 172 -21.41 1.80 -12.64
C ALA A 172 -22.37 2.66 -13.49
N ASP A 173 -22.74 2.20 -14.69
CA ASP A 173 -23.79 2.75 -15.56
C ASP A 173 -25.08 1.90 -15.44
#